data_1de5aefc059196c9d2d5c9d1e3271f2f
#
_entry.id   1de5aefc059196c9d2d5c9d1e3271f2f
#
_cell.length_a   1.000
_cell.length_b   1.000
_cell.length_c   1.000
_cell.angle_alpha   90.00
_cell.angle_beta   90.00
_cell.angle_gamma   90.00
#
_symmetry.space_group_name_H-M   'P 1'
#
loop_
_entity.id
_entity.type
_entity.pdbx_description
1 polymer ?
#
loop_
_entity_poly.entity_id
_entity_poly.type
_entity_poly.pdbx_seq_one_letter_code
_entity_poly.pdbx_strand_id
1 'polypeptide(L)'
;MKEIMLKRLKPLIIQLIIFGITYSISVVLRDRYFFGWLIHNNFAYIWVVMIMLTLFGKYLYSYAIAIGNIIGILLGQVLGEYILKLSRAKIATETNVDKIRVLENSYYHVFIWLSFIIIVIVLVFINKLISKKLNR
;
A
#
# COMPACT_ATOMS: atom_id res chain seq x y z
N MET A 1 -24.57 -23.53 -0.90
CA MET A 1 -24.23 -22.30 -1.65
C MET A 1 -24.44 -21.03 -0.82
N LYS A 2 -25.60 -20.81 -0.23
CA LYS A 2 -25.93 -19.62 0.60
C LYS A 2 -24.96 -19.38 1.76
N GLU A 3 -24.60 -20.40 2.54
CA GLU A 3 -23.67 -20.27 3.69
C GLU A 3 -22.24 -19.89 3.25
N ILE A 4 -21.77 -20.41 2.12
CA ILE A 4 -20.44 -20.09 1.61
C ILE A 4 -20.40 -18.63 1.13
N MET A 5 -21.47 -18.16 0.52
CA MET A 5 -21.59 -16.75 0.14
C MET A 5 -21.62 -15.82 1.35
N LEU A 6 -22.39 -16.17 2.39
CA LEU A 6 -22.44 -15.37 3.62
C LEU A 6 -21.09 -15.30 4.36
N LYS A 7 -20.35 -16.41 4.39
CA LYS A 7 -19.00 -16.45 4.98
C LYS A 7 -18.00 -15.54 4.24
N ARG A 8 -18.20 -15.33 2.93
CA ARG A 8 -17.35 -14.44 2.12
C ARG A 8 -17.80 -12.99 2.15
N LEU A 9 -19.09 -12.76 2.38
CA LEU A 9 -19.67 -11.42 2.38
C LEU A 9 -19.15 -10.56 3.54
N LYS A 10 -19.04 -11.13 4.73
CA LYS A 10 -18.56 -10.41 5.93
C LYS A 10 -17.15 -9.82 5.74
N PRO A 11 -16.10 -10.60 5.37
CA PRO A 11 -14.77 -10.04 5.12
C PRO A 11 -14.76 -9.07 3.95
N LEU A 12 -15.58 -9.29 2.92
CA LEU A 12 -15.70 -8.35 1.81
C LEU A 12 -16.24 -6.98 2.24
N ILE A 13 -17.31 -6.97 3.03
CA ILE A 13 -17.89 -5.72 3.56
C ILE A 13 -16.89 -4.98 4.44
N ILE A 14 -16.18 -5.69 5.33
CA ILE A 14 -15.16 -5.08 6.20
C ILE A 14 -14.08 -4.40 5.34
N GLN A 15 -13.61 -5.07 4.30
CA GLN A 15 -12.58 -4.53 3.42
C GLN A 15 -13.08 -3.34 2.60
N LEU A 16 -14.32 -3.37 2.13
CA LEU A 16 -14.93 -2.22 1.45
C LEU A 16 -15.09 -1.01 2.36
N ILE A 17 -15.39 -1.21 3.63
CA ILE A 17 -15.44 -0.14 4.63
C ILE A 17 -14.04 0.45 4.85
N ILE A 18 -13.03 -0.39 5.03
CA ILE A 18 -11.63 0.04 5.17
C ILE A 18 -11.20 0.84 3.92
N PHE A 19 -11.58 0.36 2.72
CA PHE A 19 -11.34 1.08 1.48
C PHE A 19 -11.99 2.46 1.48
N GLY A 20 -13.28 2.53 1.78
CA GLY A 20 -14.02 3.78 1.79
C GLY A 20 -13.38 4.80 2.74
N ILE A 21 -12.97 4.37 3.94
CA ILE A 21 -12.28 5.23 4.91
C ILE A 21 -10.92 5.68 4.37
N THR A 22 -10.11 4.77 3.87
CA THR A 22 -8.78 5.08 3.33
C THR A 22 -8.86 6.02 2.14
N TYR A 23 -9.82 5.79 1.25
CA TYR A 23 -10.07 6.66 0.11
C TYR A 23 -10.50 8.06 0.54
N SER A 24 -11.45 8.14 1.49
CA SER A 24 -11.93 9.43 2.02
C SER A 24 -10.80 10.23 2.67
N ILE A 25 -9.93 9.58 3.45
CA ILE A 25 -8.74 10.22 4.02
C ILE A 25 -7.81 10.72 2.91
N SER A 26 -7.59 9.92 1.88
CA SER A 26 -6.74 10.29 0.74
C SER A 26 -7.29 11.49 -0.03
N VAL A 27 -8.62 11.57 -0.20
CA VAL A 27 -9.27 12.73 -0.84
C VAL A 27 -9.12 14.00 -0.01
N VAL A 28 -9.28 13.91 1.32
CA VAL A 28 -9.10 15.05 2.22
C VAL A 28 -7.66 15.55 2.23
N LEU A 29 -6.70 14.63 2.16
CA LEU A 29 -5.26 14.93 2.19
C LEU A 29 -4.65 15.01 0.77
N ARG A 30 -5.46 15.18 -0.25
CA ARG A 30 -4.99 15.21 -1.67
C ARG A 30 -3.92 16.26 -1.97
N ASP A 31 -3.85 17.32 -1.17
CA ASP A 31 -2.84 18.38 -1.31
C ASP A 31 -1.43 17.91 -0.91
N ARG A 32 -1.34 16.78 -0.19
CA ARG A 32 -0.07 16.10 0.06
C ARG A 32 0.32 15.29 -1.16
N TYR A 33 1.57 15.40 -1.55
CA TYR A 33 2.09 14.82 -2.79
C TYR A 33 1.71 13.35 -3.01
N PHE A 34 1.92 12.49 -2.00
CA PHE A 34 1.67 11.07 -2.15
C PHE A 34 0.18 10.70 -2.19
N PHE A 35 -0.64 11.34 -1.39
CA PHE A 35 -2.10 11.14 -1.44
C PHE A 35 -2.70 11.60 -2.77
N GLY A 36 -2.26 12.74 -3.28
CA GLY A 36 -2.65 13.23 -4.62
C GLY A 36 -2.22 12.25 -5.72
N TRP A 37 -1.00 11.73 -5.65
CA TRP A 37 -0.50 10.73 -6.57
C TRP A 37 -1.32 9.43 -6.54
N LEU A 38 -1.64 8.92 -5.34
CA LEU A 38 -2.46 7.72 -5.16
C LEU A 38 -3.84 7.85 -5.81
N ILE A 39 -4.48 8.99 -5.66
CA ILE A 39 -5.81 9.24 -6.25
C ILE A 39 -5.71 9.30 -7.77
N HIS A 40 -4.68 9.93 -8.32
CA HIS A 40 -4.50 10.11 -9.76
C HIS A 40 -4.06 8.82 -10.48
N ASN A 41 -3.27 7.97 -9.83
CA ASN A 41 -2.62 6.81 -10.44
C ASN A 41 -3.32 5.47 -10.11
N ASN A 42 -4.64 5.45 -10.01
CA ASN A 42 -5.43 4.23 -9.89
C ASN A 42 -5.09 3.39 -8.65
N PHE A 43 -5.04 4.00 -7.53
CA PHE A 43 -5.04 3.37 -6.22
C PHE A 43 -6.00 2.17 -6.11
N ALA A 44 -7.08 2.18 -6.90
CA ALA A 44 -8.08 1.13 -6.97
C ALA A 44 -7.54 -0.25 -7.37
N TYR A 45 -6.44 -0.37 -8.11
CA TYR A 45 -5.92 -1.68 -8.55
C TYR A 45 -5.57 -2.61 -7.39
N ILE A 46 -4.98 -2.09 -6.33
CA ILE A 46 -4.65 -2.89 -5.14
C ILE A 46 -5.91 -3.41 -4.47
N TRP A 47 -6.97 -2.63 -4.44
CA TRP A 47 -8.26 -3.01 -3.88
C TRP A 47 -8.96 -4.06 -4.72
N VAL A 48 -8.88 -3.98 -6.04
CA VAL A 48 -9.39 -5.02 -6.94
C VAL A 48 -8.70 -6.35 -6.64
N VAL A 49 -7.37 -6.37 -6.52
CA VAL A 49 -6.61 -7.58 -6.17
C VAL A 49 -7.04 -8.12 -4.79
N MET A 50 -7.20 -7.27 -3.80
CA MET A 50 -7.65 -7.64 -2.46
C MET A 50 -9.06 -8.25 -2.48
N ILE A 51 -10.00 -7.65 -3.21
CA ILE A 51 -11.36 -8.15 -3.38
C ILE A 51 -11.35 -9.53 -4.06
N MET A 52 -10.58 -9.69 -5.12
CA MET A 52 -10.42 -10.97 -5.82
C MET A 52 -9.89 -12.06 -4.88
N LEU A 53 -8.85 -11.77 -4.11
CA LEU A 53 -8.32 -12.71 -3.11
C LEU A 53 -9.37 -13.08 -2.06
N THR A 54 -10.20 -12.15 -1.63
CA THR A 54 -11.32 -12.40 -0.71
C THR A 54 -12.35 -13.34 -1.32
N LEU A 55 -12.74 -13.10 -2.56
CA LEU A 55 -13.69 -13.94 -3.29
C LEU A 55 -13.14 -15.37 -3.51
N PHE A 56 -11.85 -15.52 -3.71
CA PHE A 56 -11.17 -16.82 -3.79
C PHE A 56 -10.92 -17.48 -2.42
N GLY A 57 -11.37 -16.87 -1.32
CA GLY A 57 -11.19 -17.42 0.04
C GLY A 57 -9.77 -17.29 0.59
N LYS A 58 -8.92 -16.48 -0.02
CA LYS A 58 -7.55 -16.22 0.45
C LYS A 58 -7.50 -15.05 1.44
N TYR A 59 -8.31 -15.10 2.49
CA TYR A 59 -8.54 -13.99 3.42
C TYR A 59 -7.27 -13.46 4.07
N LEU A 60 -6.34 -14.33 4.49
CA LEU A 60 -5.09 -13.90 5.14
C LEU A 60 -4.27 -12.98 4.24
N TYR A 61 -4.12 -13.33 2.96
CA TYR A 61 -3.38 -12.50 2.00
C TYR A 61 -4.14 -11.22 1.67
N SER A 62 -5.46 -11.29 1.57
CA SER A 62 -6.30 -10.13 1.35
C SER A 62 -6.17 -9.10 2.48
N TYR A 63 -6.26 -9.53 3.74
CA TYR A 63 -6.03 -8.65 4.90
C TYR A 63 -4.59 -8.16 4.98
N ALA A 64 -3.61 -8.98 4.63
CA ALA A 64 -2.21 -8.59 4.57
C ALA A 64 -2.00 -7.41 3.59
N ILE A 65 -2.61 -7.48 2.41
CA ILE A 65 -2.56 -6.39 1.43
C ILE A 65 -3.24 -5.14 1.98
N ALA A 66 -4.42 -5.26 2.59
CA ALA A 66 -5.14 -4.12 3.16
C ALA A 66 -4.32 -3.42 4.26
N ILE A 67 -3.76 -4.17 5.19
CA ILE A 67 -2.92 -3.65 6.29
C ILE A 67 -1.63 -3.05 5.72
N GLY A 68 -0.94 -3.77 4.85
CA GLY A 68 0.29 -3.32 4.19
C GLY A 68 0.07 -2.04 3.37
N ASN A 69 -1.09 -1.92 2.74
CA ASN A 69 -1.48 -0.72 2.00
C ASN A 69 -1.63 0.49 2.94
N ILE A 70 -2.36 0.36 4.05
CA ILE A 70 -2.55 1.46 5.01
C ILE A 70 -1.22 1.89 5.62
N ILE A 71 -0.42 0.95 6.11
CA ILE A 71 0.89 1.23 6.69
C ILE A 71 1.81 1.85 5.63
N GLY A 72 1.82 1.27 4.42
CA GLY A 72 2.64 1.74 3.31
C GLY A 72 2.28 3.16 2.86
N ILE A 73 0.98 3.52 2.84
CA ILE A 73 0.53 4.88 2.54
C ILE A 73 1.04 5.87 3.59
N LEU A 74 0.83 5.58 4.87
CA LEU A 74 1.22 6.48 5.96
C LEU A 74 2.74 6.67 5.99
N LEU A 75 3.50 5.58 5.95
CA LEU A 75 4.96 5.65 5.96
C LEU A 75 5.52 6.18 4.64
N GLY A 76 4.91 5.86 3.51
CA GLY A 76 5.27 6.41 2.21
C GLY A 76 5.12 7.93 2.18
N GLN A 77 4.05 8.48 2.75
CA GLN A 77 3.86 9.91 2.86
C GLN A 77 4.94 10.55 3.77
N VAL A 78 5.11 10.05 4.98
CA VAL A 78 6.02 10.65 5.97
C VAL A 78 7.49 10.53 5.54
N LEU A 79 7.93 9.32 5.24
CA LEU A 79 9.32 9.07 4.85
C LEU A 79 9.64 9.65 3.47
N GLY A 80 8.68 9.57 2.55
CA GLY A 80 8.83 10.13 1.22
C GLY A 80 8.97 11.66 1.25
N GLU A 81 8.17 12.38 2.05
CA GLU A 81 8.33 13.83 2.24
C GLU A 81 9.69 14.18 2.85
N TYR A 82 10.15 13.39 3.82
CA TYR A 82 11.46 13.60 4.42
C TYR A 82 12.60 13.44 3.40
N ILE A 83 12.57 12.34 2.61
CA ILE A 83 13.56 12.10 1.55
C ILE A 83 13.50 13.18 0.48
N LEU A 84 12.29 13.61 0.08
CA LEU A 84 12.11 14.67 -0.90
C LEU A 84 12.71 16.00 -0.41
N LYS A 85 12.56 16.31 0.88
CA LYS A 85 13.17 17.50 1.49
C LYS A 85 14.70 17.45 1.43
N LEU A 86 15.29 16.27 1.71
CA LEU A 86 16.74 16.07 1.56
C LEU A 86 17.19 16.17 0.11
N SER A 87 16.42 15.65 -0.84
CA SER A 87 16.71 15.74 -2.27
C SER A 87 16.67 17.19 -2.76
N ARG A 88 15.69 17.97 -2.33
CA ARG A 88 15.62 19.41 -2.65
C ARG A 88 16.82 20.20 -2.14
N ALA A 89 17.30 19.87 -0.93
CA ALA A 89 18.52 20.48 -0.42
C ALA A 89 19.76 20.16 -1.27
N LYS A 90 19.85 18.93 -1.80
CA LYS A 90 20.90 18.54 -2.76
C LYS A 90 20.76 19.21 -4.10
N ILE A 91 19.54 19.32 -4.62
CA ILE A 91 19.27 20.02 -5.90
C ILE A 91 19.74 21.48 -5.84
N ALA A 92 19.52 22.14 -4.71
CA ALA A 92 19.91 23.55 -4.55
C ALA A 92 21.43 23.78 -4.64
N THR A 93 22.26 22.75 -4.41
CA THR A 93 23.74 22.83 -4.48
C THR A 93 24.33 22.11 -5.68
N GLU A 94 23.52 21.39 -6.47
CA GLU A 94 23.99 20.60 -7.63
C GLU A 94 23.98 21.46 -8.90
N THR A 95 25.02 21.37 -9.68
CA THR A 95 25.17 22.06 -10.97
C THR A 95 24.96 21.16 -12.17
N ASN A 96 24.96 19.84 -11.96
CA ASN A 96 24.79 18.85 -13.03
C ASN A 96 23.29 18.62 -13.30
N VAL A 97 22.85 19.01 -14.50
CA VAL A 97 21.44 18.94 -14.95
C VAL A 97 20.89 17.51 -14.93
N ASP A 98 21.70 16.51 -15.28
CA ASP A 98 21.26 15.10 -15.30
C ASP A 98 21.01 14.58 -13.87
N LYS A 99 21.88 14.93 -12.93
CA LYS A 99 21.67 14.59 -11.51
C LYS A 99 20.47 15.29 -10.91
N ILE A 100 20.23 16.56 -11.26
CA ILE A 100 19.04 17.30 -10.84
C ILE A 100 17.78 16.56 -11.32
N ARG A 101 17.73 16.18 -12.61
CA ARG A 101 16.60 15.47 -13.18
C ARG A 101 16.34 14.12 -12.49
N VAL A 102 17.37 13.37 -12.14
CA VAL A 102 17.23 12.10 -11.39
C VAL A 102 16.68 12.34 -9.98
N LEU A 103 17.13 13.39 -9.30
CA LEU A 103 16.64 13.73 -7.96
C LEU A 103 15.19 14.24 -7.98
N GLU A 104 14.78 14.96 -9.00
CA GLU A 104 13.41 15.46 -9.18
C GLU A 104 12.41 14.35 -9.50
N ASN A 105 12.81 13.35 -10.29
CA ASN A 105 11.97 12.24 -10.74
C ASN A 105 12.04 11.00 -9.86
N SER A 106 12.52 11.11 -8.64
CA SER A 106 12.61 9.99 -7.72
C SER A 106 11.25 9.69 -7.07
N TYR A 107 10.70 8.51 -7.36
CA TYR A 107 9.41 8.03 -6.84
C TYR A 107 9.56 7.30 -5.49
N TYR A 108 10.27 7.88 -4.54
CA TYR A 108 10.56 7.24 -3.24
C TYR A 108 9.28 6.84 -2.47
N HIS A 109 8.23 7.66 -2.52
CA HIS A 109 6.95 7.38 -1.88
C HIS A 109 6.34 6.06 -2.34
N VAL A 110 6.37 5.83 -3.66
CA VAL A 110 5.81 4.64 -4.30
C VAL A 110 6.62 3.39 -3.91
N PHE A 111 7.94 3.49 -3.92
CA PHE A 111 8.82 2.39 -3.52
C PHE A 111 8.63 2.02 -2.05
N ILE A 112 8.52 2.99 -1.15
CA ILE A 112 8.27 2.76 0.27
C ILE A 112 6.91 2.06 0.45
N TRP A 113 5.87 2.59 -0.18
CA TRP A 113 4.52 2.03 -0.14
C TRP A 113 4.48 0.57 -0.61
N LEU A 114 5.01 0.28 -1.79
CA LEU A 114 5.05 -1.08 -2.35
C LEU A 114 5.90 -2.02 -1.49
N SER A 115 7.02 -1.54 -0.96
CA SER A 115 7.88 -2.33 -0.08
C SER A 115 7.15 -2.81 1.17
N PHE A 116 6.34 -1.96 1.80
CA PHE A 116 5.56 -2.34 2.97
C PHE A 116 4.46 -3.36 2.63
N ILE A 117 3.80 -3.23 1.49
CA ILE A 117 2.83 -4.23 1.02
C ILE A 117 3.52 -5.60 0.86
N ILE A 118 4.67 -5.63 0.19
CA ILE A 118 5.45 -6.86 -0.02
C ILE A 118 5.91 -7.46 1.30
N ILE A 119 6.43 -6.64 2.21
CA ILE A 119 6.90 -7.09 3.53
C ILE A 119 5.77 -7.77 4.30
N VAL A 120 4.58 -7.18 4.35
CA VAL A 120 3.44 -7.78 5.08
C VAL A 120 2.99 -9.09 4.43
N ILE A 121 2.96 -9.18 3.10
CA ILE A 121 2.65 -10.43 2.39
C ILE A 121 3.67 -11.52 2.72
N VAL A 122 4.97 -11.19 2.70
CA VAL A 122 6.04 -12.12 3.03
C VAL A 122 5.95 -12.60 4.47
N LEU A 123 5.65 -11.72 5.42
CA LEU A 123 5.46 -12.08 6.84
C LEU A 123 4.30 -13.07 7.02
N VAL A 124 3.18 -12.85 6.33
CA VAL A 124 2.04 -13.79 6.37
C VAL A 124 2.41 -15.13 5.76
N PHE A 125 3.17 -15.14 4.67
CA PHE A 125 3.63 -16.37 4.04
C PHE A 125 4.56 -17.17 4.95
N ILE A 126 5.56 -16.52 5.56
CA ILE A 126 6.51 -17.14 6.50
C ILE A 126 5.75 -17.71 7.71
N ASN A 127 4.84 -16.92 8.30
CA ASN A 127 4.05 -17.40 9.45
C ASN A 127 3.24 -18.65 9.11
N LYS A 128 2.65 -18.70 7.92
CA LYS A 128 1.93 -19.88 7.44
C LYS A 128 2.83 -21.11 7.27
N LEU A 129 4.06 -20.91 6.77
CA LEU A 129 5.05 -22.00 6.65
C LEU A 129 5.47 -22.55 8.01
N ILE A 130 5.74 -21.68 8.97
CA ILE A 130 6.11 -22.04 10.34
C ILE A 130 4.97 -22.83 11.00
N SER A 131 3.74 -22.32 10.95
CA SER A 131 2.57 -23.00 11.51
C SER A 131 2.35 -24.40 10.92
N LYS A 132 2.58 -24.56 9.62
CA LYS A 132 2.48 -25.87 8.95
C LYS A 132 3.57 -26.84 9.41
N LYS A 133 4.74 -26.33 9.78
CA LYS A 133 5.88 -27.14 10.25
C LYS A 133 5.71 -27.59 11.71
N LEU A 134 5.10 -26.74 12.55
CA LEU A 134 4.84 -27.04 13.95
C LEU A 134 3.69 -28.04 14.17
N ASN A 135 2.75 -28.12 13.22
CA ASN A 135 1.59 -29.03 13.27
C ASN A 135 1.87 -30.38 12.57
N ARG A 136 3.12 -30.69 12.23
CA ARG A 136 3.60 -31.99 11.75
C ARG A 136 4.41 -32.72 12.82
#